data_6b21e62977e42ba0843cf98affc936ee
#
_entry.id   6b21e62977e42ba0843cf98affc936ee
#
_cell.length_a   1.000
_cell.length_b   1.000
_cell.length_c   1.000
_cell.angle_alpha   90.00
_cell.angle_beta   90.00
_cell.angle_gamma   90.00
#
_symmetry.space_group_name_H-M   'P 1'
#
loop_
_entity.id
_entity.type
_entity.pdbx_description
1 polymer ?
#
loop_
_entity_poly.entity_id
_entity_poly.type
_entity_poly.pdbx_seq_one_letter_code
_entity_poly.pdbx_strand_id
1 'polypeptide(L)' 'MTEVYVQYWGEEIHTSEVADRIKKIWTEDMGKKASELKDLKIYIKPEDNGAHYVINGDVTGFIGL' A
#
# COMPACT_ATOMS: atom_id res chain seq x y z
N MET A 1 0.27 -12.38 0.96
CA MET A 1 1.00 -12.06 -0.27
C MET A 1 0.72 -10.61 -0.68
N THR A 2 1.73 -9.89 -1.11
CA THR A 2 1.59 -8.49 -1.49
C THR A 2 1.49 -8.37 -3.00
N GLU A 3 0.44 -7.71 -3.48
CA GLU A 3 0.27 -7.42 -4.90
C GLU A 3 0.33 -5.91 -5.11
N VAL A 4 1.11 -5.47 -6.09
CA VAL A 4 1.29 -4.06 -6.40
C VAL A 4 0.92 -3.81 -7.85
N TYR A 5 -0.01 -2.89 -8.07
CA TYR A 5 -0.44 -2.48 -9.40
C TYR A 5 0.00 -1.04 -9.63
N VAL A 6 0.80 -0.83 -10.68
CA VAL A 6 1.37 0.48 -10.98
C VAL A 6 0.82 0.96 -12.32
N GLN A 7 0.17 2.13 -12.31
CA GLN A 7 -0.26 2.80 -13.53
C GLN A 7 0.64 4.01 -13.77
N TYR A 8 1.85 3.75 -14.24
CA TYR A 8 2.85 4.80 -14.40
C TYR A 8 3.64 4.62 -15.69
N TRP A 9 4.06 5.74 -16.27
CA TRP A 9 4.76 5.76 -17.54
C TRP A 9 6.17 6.29 -17.33
N GLY A 10 7.16 5.40 -17.41
CA GLY A 10 8.56 5.81 -17.54
C GLY A 10 9.24 6.34 -16.28
N GLU A 11 8.59 6.35 -15.13
CA GLU A 11 9.24 6.71 -13.88
C GLU A 11 9.43 5.50 -12.98
N GLU A 12 10.51 5.52 -12.22
CA GLU A 12 10.81 4.47 -11.28
C GLU A 12 10.07 4.72 -9.97
N ILE A 13 9.27 3.76 -9.55
CA ILE A 13 8.54 3.85 -8.28
C ILE A 13 9.07 2.77 -7.34
N HIS A 14 9.45 3.19 -6.14
CA HIS A 14 9.94 2.28 -5.11
C HIS A 14 8.76 1.62 -4.40
N THR A 15 8.21 0.58 -5.02
CA THR A 15 7.03 -0.11 -4.51
C THR A 15 7.26 -0.75 -3.15
N SER A 16 8.49 -1.18 -2.86
CA SER A 16 8.84 -1.73 -1.56
C SER A 16 8.70 -0.69 -0.45
N GLU A 17 9.07 0.56 -0.71
CA GLU A 17 8.90 1.64 0.28
C GLU A 17 7.43 1.92 0.55
N VAL A 18 6.60 1.90 -0.49
CA VAL A 18 5.16 2.10 -0.35
C VAL A 18 4.57 0.97 0.50
N ALA A 19 4.94 -0.26 0.22
CA ALA A 19 4.47 -1.41 0.99
C ALA A 19 4.90 -1.31 2.46
N ASP A 20 6.13 -0.91 2.71
CA ASP A 20 6.63 -0.75 4.07
C ASP A 20 5.87 0.35 4.83
N ARG A 21 5.56 1.46 4.17
CA ARG A 21 4.77 2.52 4.78
C ARG A 21 3.38 2.03 5.17
N ILE A 22 2.75 1.23 4.31
CA ILE A 22 1.43 0.68 4.58
C ILE A 22 1.49 -0.31 5.76
N LYS A 23 2.50 -1.16 5.80
CA LYS A 23 2.69 -2.09 6.91
C LYS A 23 2.89 -1.35 8.23
N LYS A 24 3.59 -0.23 8.19
CA LYS A 24 3.80 0.62 9.35
C LYS A 24 2.50 1.23 9.85
N ILE A 25 1.66 1.70 8.93
CA ILE A 25 0.34 2.21 9.26
C ILE A 25 -0.49 1.10 9.94
N TRP A 26 -0.44 -0.10 9.40
CA TRP A 26 -1.17 -1.25 9.93
C TRP A 26 -0.79 -1.55 11.38
N THR A 27 0.51 -1.56 11.68
CA THR A 27 1.00 -1.90 13.01
C THR A 27 0.94 -0.73 13.98
N GLU A 28 1.30 0.48 13.54
CA GLU A 28 1.41 1.64 14.43
C GLU A 28 0.11 2.42 14.56
N ASP A 29 -0.53 2.73 13.44
CA ASP A 29 -1.74 3.56 13.45
C ASP A 29 -2.99 2.75 13.76
N MET A 30 -3.09 1.55 13.22
CA MET A 30 -4.24 0.67 13.43
C MET A 30 -4.07 -0.25 14.65
N GLY A 31 -2.86 -0.33 15.19
CA GLY A 31 -2.58 -1.15 16.39
C GLY A 31 -2.73 -2.64 16.17
N LYS A 32 -2.57 -3.11 14.94
CA LYS A 32 -2.73 -4.52 14.61
C LYS A 32 -1.39 -5.22 14.50
N LYS A 33 -1.42 -6.55 14.59
CA LYS A 33 -0.18 -7.33 14.47
C LYS A 33 0.22 -7.49 13.02
N ALA A 34 1.52 -7.45 12.75
CA ALA A 34 2.05 -7.65 11.40
C ALA A 34 1.62 -8.99 10.82
N SER A 35 1.52 -10.02 11.66
CA SER A 35 1.09 -11.35 11.22
C SER A 35 -0.35 -11.42 10.77
N GLU A 36 -1.17 -10.44 11.13
CA GLU A 36 -2.57 -10.37 10.70
C GLU A 36 -2.72 -9.78 9.29
N LEU A 37 -1.68 -9.14 8.77
CA LEU A 37 -1.67 -8.64 7.41
C LEU A 37 -1.31 -9.79 6.47
N LYS A 38 -2.32 -10.45 5.93
CA LYS A 38 -2.14 -11.64 5.10
C LYS A 38 -2.19 -11.35 3.61
N ASP A 39 -2.93 -10.33 3.22
CA ASP A 39 -3.06 -9.96 1.82
C ASP A 39 -3.01 -8.43 1.71
N LEU A 40 -2.21 -7.93 0.78
CA LEU A 40 -2.07 -6.50 0.56
C LEU A 40 -2.06 -6.23 -0.94
N LYS A 41 -2.97 -5.39 -1.38
CA LYS A 41 -3.03 -4.91 -2.77
C LYS A 41 -2.77 -3.41 -2.77
N ILE A 42 -1.92 -2.98 -3.67
CA ILE A 42 -1.54 -1.57 -3.78
C ILE A 42 -1.78 -1.10 -5.21
N TYR A 43 -2.52 -0.01 -5.36
CA TYR A 43 -2.77 0.63 -6.65
C TYR A 43 -2.11 2.01 -6.62
N ILE A 44 -1.07 2.18 -7.41
CA ILE A 44 -0.37 3.46 -7.50
C ILE A 44 -0.94 4.25 -8.66
N LYS A 45 -1.48 5.44 -8.37
CA LYS A 45 -2.06 6.33 -9.36
C LYS A 45 -1.30 7.66 -9.38
N PRO A 46 -0.50 7.90 -10.41
CA PRO A 46 0.29 9.14 -10.49
C PRO A 46 -0.57 10.40 -10.53
N GLU A 47 -1.70 10.35 -11.21
CA GLU A 47 -2.60 11.49 -11.30
C GLU A 47 -3.17 11.92 -9.95
N ASP A 48 -3.21 11.00 -8.99
CA ASP A 48 -3.66 11.28 -7.63
C ASP A 48 -2.51 11.58 -6.68
N ASN A 49 -1.28 11.53 -7.16
CA ASN A 49 -0.06 11.66 -6.37
C ASN A 49 -0.05 10.73 -5.16
N GLY A 50 -0.54 9.52 -5.33
CA GLY A 50 -0.64 8.62 -4.20
C GLY A 50 -0.95 7.19 -4.58
N ALA A 51 -1.12 6.39 -3.54
CA ALA A 51 -1.40 4.97 -3.67
C ALA A 51 -2.63 4.60 -2.82
N HIS A 52 -3.54 3.87 -3.44
CA HIS A 52 -4.67 3.26 -2.75
C HIS A 52 -4.28 1.85 -2.34
N TYR A 53 -4.66 1.44 -1.15
CA TYR A 53 -4.34 0.10 -0.69
C TYR A 53 -5.57 -0.62 -0.15
N VAL A 54 -5.54 -1.95 -0.25
CA VAL A 54 -6.57 -2.83 0.30
C VAL A 54 -5.86 -3.92 1.10
N ILE A 55 -6.16 -4.02 2.38
CA ILE A 55 -5.59 -5.02 3.27
C ILE A 55 -6.65 -6.08 3.57
N ASN A 56 -6.30 -7.35 3.33
CA ASN A 56 -7.17 -8.50 3.59
C ASN A 56 -8.54 -8.39 2.90
N GLY A 57 -8.63 -7.62 1.83
CA GLY A 57 -9.84 -7.48 1.05
C GLY A 57 -10.92 -6.57 1.65
N ASP A 58 -10.71 -6.01 2.82
CA ASP A 58 -11.73 -5.19 3.48
C ASP A 58 -11.24 -3.86 4.03
N VAL A 59 -9.98 -3.75 4.43
CA VAL A 59 -9.44 -2.50 4.97
C VAL A 59 -8.82 -1.70 3.82
N THR A 60 -9.39 -0.54 3.52
CA THR A 60 -8.93 0.32 2.43
C THR A 60 -8.37 1.63 2.95
N GLY A 61 -7.46 2.22 2.17
CA GLY A 61 -6.90 3.52 2.52
C GLY A 61 -6.11 4.13 1.38
N PHE A 62 -5.54 5.29 1.64
CA PHE A 62 -4.78 6.06 0.67
C PHE A 62 -3.57 6.68 1.36
N ILE A 63 -2.43 6.64 0.68
CA ILE A 63 -1.22 7.33 1.14
C ILE A 63 -0.69 8.24 0.03
N GLY A 64 -0.23 9.43 0.40
CA GLY A 64 0.42 10.34 -0.53
C GLY A 64 1.85 9.90 -0.83
N LEU A 65 2.25 10.08 -2.07
CA LEU A 65 3.62 9.77 -2.49
C LEU A 65 4.48 11.01 -2.53
#